data_c45ab2aa7d2d777f573f8ddbe00537b5
#
_entry.id   c45ab2aa7d2d777f573f8ddbe00537b5
#
_cell.length_a   1.000
_cell.length_b   1.000
_cell.length_c   1.000
_cell.angle_alpha   90.00
_cell.angle_beta   90.00
_cell.angle_gamma   90.00
#
_symmetry.space_group_name_H-M   'P 1'
#
loop_
_entity.id
_entity.type
_entity.pdbx_description
1 polymer ?
#
loop_
_entity_poly.entity_id
_entity_poly.type
_entity_poly.pdbx_seq_one_letter_code
_entity_poly.pdbx_strand_id
1 'polypeptide(L)'
;NDGYPSFLLVNDGKGHFTDKTKEAGLDKKRNRRTYSSSFVDLDVDEDLDLVVINDFAGLDVYLNDGKGHFTDVTERLGDERFSFGMSHALADFNGDGALDLYMVGMGSTTARRLERMKLGREEFPAHQKARMPMAYGNRLFLGGKNLLKQAPYNDLLARTGWAWGCTAQDFDNDGDLDLYITNGNI
;
A
#
# COMPACT_ATOMS: atom_id res chain seq x y z
N ASN A 1 10.71 -5.33 14.58
CA ASN A 1 9.75 -4.26 14.31
C ASN A 1 10.16 -3.01 15.06
N ASP A 2 10.64 -2.00 14.34
CA ASP A 2 11.20 -0.78 14.93
C ASP A 2 10.26 0.43 14.75
N GLY A 3 8.99 0.17 14.43
CA GLY A 3 7.97 1.20 14.26
C GLY A 3 7.27 1.54 15.57
N TYR A 4 6.89 2.80 15.73
CA TYR A 4 5.94 3.19 16.77
C TYR A 4 4.55 2.63 16.45
N PRO A 5 3.71 2.35 17.46
CA PRO A 5 2.38 1.80 17.21
C PRO A 5 1.50 2.80 16.48
N SER A 6 0.76 2.31 15.48
CA SER A 6 -0.32 3.06 14.83
C SER A 6 -1.59 3.00 15.67
N PHE A 7 -2.45 4.01 15.55
CA PHE A 7 -3.68 4.14 16.33
C PHE A 7 -4.87 4.45 15.43
N LEU A 8 -6.01 3.85 15.73
CA LEU A 8 -7.31 4.30 15.28
C LEU A 8 -7.94 5.16 16.38
N LEU A 9 -7.98 6.46 16.14
CA LEU A 9 -8.56 7.43 17.05
C LEU A 9 -9.94 7.87 16.55
N VAL A 10 -10.98 7.51 17.27
CA VAL A 10 -12.37 7.84 16.90
C VAL A 10 -12.80 9.11 17.64
N ASN A 11 -13.27 10.10 16.86
CA ASN A 11 -13.77 11.37 17.37
C ASN A 11 -15.24 11.25 17.78
N ASP A 12 -15.61 11.83 18.91
CA ASP A 12 -17.00 11.91 19.41
C ASP A 12 -17.83 13.05 18.79
N GLY A 13 -17.25 13.77 17.82
CA GLY A 13 -17.87 14.95 17.18
C GLY A 13 -17.77 16.23 18.01
N LYS A 14 -17.12 16.18 19.19
CA LYS A 14 -16.89 17.34 20.08
C LYS A 14 -15.41 17.62 20.31
N GLY A 15 -14.55 16.95 19.54
CA GLY A 15 -13.10 17.11 19.63
C GLY A 15 -12.42 16.18 20.63
N HIS A 16 -13.12 15.20 21.21
CA HIS A 16 -12.50 14.18 22.04
C HIS A 16 -12.26 12.91 21.20
N PHE A 17 -11.06 12.37 21.31
CA PHE A 17 -10.64 11.19 20.59
C PHE A 17 -10.44 10.01 21.54
N THR A 18 -10.94 8.84 21.15
CA THR A 18 -10.77 7.59 21.89
C THR A 18 -10.01 6.57 21.03
N ASP A 19 -8.99 5.93 21.61
CA ASP A 19 -8.27 4.84 20.97
C ASP A 19 -9.17 3.60 20.87
N LYS A 20 -9.53 3.23 19.64
CA LYS A 20 -10.34 2.07 19.30
C LYS A 20 -9.55 0.99 18.54
N THR A 21 -8.23 1.12 18.45
CA THR A 21 -7.36 0.25 17.65
C THR A 21 -7.59 -1.25 17.91
N LYS A 22 -7.65 -1.63 19.20
CA LYS A 22 -7.84 -3.03 19.58
C LYS A 22 -9.26 -3.52 19.32
N GLU A 23 -10.25 -2.69 19.66
CA GLU A 23 -11.67 -3.01 19.43
C GLU A 23 -11.97 -3.17 17.94
N ALA A 24 -11.34 -2.35 17.11
CA ALA A 24 -11.45 -2.39 15.67
C ALA A 24 -10.66 -3.53 14.99
N GLY A 25 -9.87 -4.34 15.74
CA GLY A 25 -9.09 -5.45 15.19
C GLY A 25 -7.77 -5.06 14.52
N LEU A 26 -7.28 -3.82 14.71
CA LEU A 26 -6.10 -3.26 14.05
C LEU A 26 -4.80 -3.36 14.87
N ASP A 27 -4.80 -4.06 15.98
CA ASP A 27 -3.67 -4.09 16.92
C ASP A 27 -2.54 -5.06 16.54
N LYS A 28 -2.78 -6.05 15.66
CA LYS A 28 -1.83 -7.11 15.35
C LYS A 28 -0.59 -6.65 14.56
N LYS A 29 -0.76 -5.71 13.63
CA LYS A 29 0.30 -5.20 12.76
C LYS A 29 0.69 -3.75 13.05
N ARG A 30 0.18 -3.15 14.11
CA ARG A 30 0.28 -1.72 14.42
C ARG A 30 1.71 -1.19 14.61
N ASN A 31 2.70 -2.06 14.83
CA ASN A 31 4.10 -1.67 15.04
C ASN A 31 4.95 -1.78 13.75
N ARG A 32 4.34 -1.77 12.58
CA ARG A 32 5.07 -1.68 11.30
C ARG A 32 5.58 -0.27 11.06
N ARG A 33 6.57 -0.13 10.17
CA ARG A 33 7.03 1.19 9.70
C ARG A 33 6.03 1.73 8.71
N THR A 34 4.94 2.30 9.20
CA THR A 34 3.84 2.83 8.40
C THR A 34 4.12 4.28 8.01
N TYR A 35 3.94 4.60 6.74
CA TYR A 35 4.17 5.93 6.19
C TYR A 35 2.89 6.59 5.67
N SER A 36 1.92 5.81 5.23
CA SER A 36 0.70 6.35 4.63
C SER A 36 -0.47 5.40 4.87
N SER A 37 -1.66 5.96 4.97
CA SER A 37 -2.91 5.18 5.07
C SER A 37 -4.07 5.98 4.53
N SER A 38 -5.11 5.30 4.04
CA SER A 38 -6.37 5.91 3.62
C SER A 38 -7.54 4.99 3.94
N PHE A 39 -8.67 5.62 4.20
CA PHE A 39 -9.96 4.96 4.18
C PHE A 39 -10.57 5.07 2.79
N VAL A 40 -11.06 3.96 2.24
CA VAL A 40 -11.60 3.85 0.88
C VAL A 40 -12.53 2.64 0.80
N ASP A 41 -13.63 2.76 0.10
CA ASP A 41 -14.50 1.62 -0.22
C ASP A 41 -13.83 0.80 -1.33
N LEU A 42 -13.26 -0.36 -0.98
CA LEU A 42 -12.47 -1.21 -1.88
C LEU A 42 -13.29 -2.32 -2.55
N ASP A 43 -14.34 -2.79 -1.90
CA ASP A 43 -15.15 -3.90 -2.39
C ASP A 43 -16.56 -3.48 -2.82
N VAL A 44 -16.82 -2.18 -2.79
CA VAL A 44 -18.04 -1.53 -3.29
C VAL A 44 -19.27 -1.97 -2.49
N ASP A 45 -19.14 -1.99 -1.16
CA ASP A 45 -20.21 -2.31 -0.20
C ASP A 45 -20.73 -1.09 0.58
N GLU A 46 -20.23 0.13 0.22
CA GLU A 46 -20.61 1.44 0.76
C GLU A 46 -20.06 1.72 2.18
N ASP A 47 -19.16 0.89 2.67
CA ASP A 47 -18.41 1.23 3.89
C ASP A 47 -16.91 1.44 3.60
N LEU A 48 -16.22 2.10 4.53
CA LEU A 48 -14.83 2.48 4.29
C LEU A 48 -13.88 1.44 4.88
N ASP A 49 -13.15 0.80 3.99
CA ASP A 49 -12.02 -0.08 4.27
C ASP A 49 -10.76 0.70 4.58
N LEU A 50 -9.72 0.03 5.02
CA LEU A 50 -8.45 0.65 5.35
C LEU A 50 -7.31 0.05 4.54
N VAL A 51 -6.57 0.91 3.85
CA VAL A 51 -5.26 0.60 3.25
C VAL A 51 -4.15 1.22 4.07
N VAL A 52 -3.06 0.48 4.25
CA VAL A 52 -1.90 0.91 5.05
C VAL A 52 -0.62 0.60 4.29
N ILE A 53 0.20 1.62 4.04
CA ILE A 53 1.46 1.53 3.31
C ILE A 53 2.62 1.50 4.29
N ASN A 54 3.43 0.45 4.20
CA ASN A 54 4.53 0.20 5.11
C ASN A 54 5.85 0.05 4.38
N ASP A 55 6.91 0.60 4.97
CA ASP A 55 8.27 0.25 4.61
C ASP A 55 8.60 -1.19 5.08
N PHE A 56 9.32 -1.95 4.27
CA PHE A 56 9.68 -3.36 4.50
C PHE A 56 8.51 -4.36 4.59
N ALA A 57 7.28 -3.94 4.34
CA ALA A 57 6.12 -4.84 4.36
C ALA A 57 5.15 -4.57 3.19
N GLY A 58 5.15 -3.34 2.66
CA GLY A 58 4.30 -2.93 1.54
C GLY A 58 2.87 -2.63 1.96
N LEU A 59 1.91 -3.17 1.24
CA LEU A 59 0.49 -2.89 1.40
C LEU A 59 -0.15 -3.86 2.40
N ASP A 60 -0.82 -3.32 3.40
CA ASP A 60 -1.80 -4.03 4.21
C ASP A 60 -3.21 -3.54 3.84
N VAL A 61 -4.17 -4.46 3.79
CA VAL A 61 -5.56 -4.20 3.47
C VAL A 61 -6.46 -4.83 4.52
N TYR A 62 -7.41 -4.03 4.99
CA TYR A 62 -8.40 -4.42 5.99
C TYR A 62 -9.78 -4.04 5.50
N LEU A 63 -10.69 -5.02 5.40
CA LEU A 63 -12.10 -4.80 5.10
C LEU A 63 -12.86 -4.48 6.37
N ASN A 64 -13.73 -3.47 6.31
CA ASN A 64 -14.65 -3.07 7.37
C ASN A 64 -15.92 -3.93 7.30
N ASP A 65 -16.66 -4.03 8.37
CA ASP A 65 -17.96 -4.68 8.44
C ASP A 65 -19.14 -3.69 8.54
N GLY A 66 -18.89 -2.42 8.23
CA GLY A 66 -19.83 -1.31 8.35
C GLY A 66 -20.11 -0.90 9.80
N LYS A 67 -19.44 -1.54 10.77
CA LYS A 67 -19.59 -1.26 12.22
C LYS A 67 -18.29 -0.86 12.89
N GLY A 68 -17.24 -0.67 12.07
CA GLY A 68 -15.92 -0.28 12.54
C GLY A 68 -15.04 -1.43 13.01
N HIS A 69 -15.34 -2.68 12.62
CA HIS A 69 -14.46 -3.82 12.83
C HIS A 69 -13.78 -4.19 11.52
N PHE A 70 -12.47 -4.25 11.56
CA PHE A 70 -11.64 -4.48 10.40
C PHE A 70 -11.08 -5.91 10.36
N THR A 71 -11.25 -6.56 9.23
CA THR A 71 -10.72 -7.88 8.95
C THR A 71 -9.50 -7.77 8.03
N ASP A 72 -8.35 -8.29 8.46
CA ASP A 72 -7.13 -8.30 7.67
C ASP A 72 -7.25 -9.29 6.50
N VAL A 73 -7.24 -8.75 5.28
CA VAL A 73 -7.32 -9.53 4.03
C VAL A 73 -6.04 -9.42 3.19
N THR A 74 -5.00 -8.87 3.75
CA THR A 74 -3.70 -8.60 3.09
C THR A 74 -3.15 -9.80 2.30
N GLU A 75 -3.29 -11.01 2.84
CA GLU A 75 -2.76 -12.23 2.21
C GLU A 75 -3.42 -12.55 0.84
N ARG A 76 -4.62 -12.01 0.57
CA ARG A 76 -5.30 -12.16 -0.72
C ARG A 76 -4.53 -11.50 -1.88
N LEU A 77 -3.66 -10.54 -1.59
CA LEU A 77 -2.85 -9.82 -2.58
C LEU A 77 -1.61 -10.61 -3.03
N GLY A 78 -1.30 -11.72 -2.41
CA GLY A 78 -0.11 -12.51 -2.74
C GLY A 78 1.21 -11.77 -2.48
N ASP A 79 2.23 -12.10 -3.29
CA ASP A 79 3.57 -11.49 -3.17
C ASP A 79 3.63 -10.06 -3.75
N GLU A 80 2.67 -9.65 -4.56
CA GLU A 80 2.56 -8.29 -5.12
C GLU A 80 2.36 -7.22 -4.03
N ARG A 81 1.84 -7.58 -2.87
CA ARG A 81 1.72 -6.66 -1.72
C ARG A 81 3.05 -6.15 -1.18
N PHE A 82 4.14 -6.90 -1.36
CA PHE A 82 5.43 -6.52 -0.79
C PHE A 82 6.07 -5.33 -1.53
N SER A 83 6.50 -4.33 -0.76
CA SER A 83 7.21 -3.15 -1.25
C SER A 83 8.00 -2.48 -0.12
N PHE A 84 8.93 -1.63 -0.48
CA PHE A 84 9.44 -0.56 0.39
C PHE A 84 8.50 0.64 0.24
N GLY A 85 7.26 0.50 0.75
CA GLY A 85 6.18 1.45 0.51
C GLY A 85 6.35 2.76 1.28
N MET A 86 6.14 3.88 0.60
CA MET A 86 6.32 5.23 1.16
C MET A 86 5.04 6.05 1.14
N SER A 87 4.30 6.03 0.04
CA SER A 87 3.09 6.80 -0.15
C SER A 87 2.18 6.10 -1.14
N HIS A 88 0.97 6.62 -1.33
CA HIS A 88 0.04 6.13 -2.34
C HIS A 88 -0.87 7.26 -2.85
N ALA A 89 -1.49 7.01 -3.98
CA ALA A 89 -2.59 7.78 -4.52
C ALA A 89 -3.76 6.83 -4.83
N LEU A 90 -4.97 7.31 -4.60
CA LEU A 90 -6.22 6.62 -4.93
C LEU A 90 -6.91 7.40 -6.04
N ALA A 91 -7.24 6.73 -7.13
CA ALA A 91 -7.92 7.32 -8.28
C ALA A 91 -8.46 6.20 -9.16
N ASP A 92 -9.47 6.47 -9.95
CA ASP A 92 -9.95 5.56 -11.00
C ASP A 92 -9.10 5.81 -12.25
N PHE A 93 -8.01 5.04 -12.41
CA PHE A 93 -7.06 5.20 -13.53
C PHE A 93 -7.50 4.53 -14.81
N ASN A 94 -8.48 3.63 -14.74
CA ASN A 94 -8.94 2.88 -15.90
C ASN A 94 -10.36 3.24 -16.34
N GLY A 95 -11.04 4.15 -15.62
CA GLY A 95 -12.38 4.65 -15.95
C GLY A 95 -13.49 3.62 -15.73
N ASP A 96 -13.30 2.63 -14.83
CA ASP A 96 -14.28 1.57 -14.58
C ASP A 96 -15.25 1.86 -13.42
N GLY A 97 -15.04 3.00 -12.73
CA GLY A 97 -15.85 3.47 -11.62
C GLY A 97 -15.43 2.94 -10.25
N ALA A 98 -14.39 2.09 -10.16
CA ALA A 98 -13.79 1.67 -8.91
C ALA A 98 -12.50 2.46 -8.64
N LEU A 99 -12.16 2.66 -7.35
CA LEU A 99 -10.90 3.31 -7.03
C LEU A 99 -9.74 2.32 -7.10
N ASP A 100 -8.73 2.69 -7.88
CA ASP A 100 -7.45 2.01 -7.98
C ASP A 100 -6.47 2.57 -6.95
N LEU A 101 -5.42 1.82 -6.65
CA LEU A 101 -4.37 2.24 -5.73
C LEU A 101 -3.01 2.22 -6.42
N TYR A 102 -2.37 3.39 -6.53
CA TYR A 102 -0.97 3.49 -6.92
C TYR A 102 -0.09 3.66 -5.69
N MET A 103 0.73 2.66 -5.40
CA MET A 103 1.69 2.67 -4.28
C MET A 103 3.09 2.97 -4.80
N VAL A 104 3.72 3.99 -4.26
CA VAL A 104 5.14 4.26 -4.54
C VAL A 104 6.03 3.49 -3.59
N GLY A 105 7.12 2.98 -4.15
CA GLY A 105 8.10 2.21 -3.41
C GLY A 105 9.46 2.23 -4.11
N MET A 106 10.48 1.86 -3.38
CA MET A 106 11.84 1.86 -3.88
C MET A 106 12.14 0.65 -4.76
N GLY A 107 12.59 0.91 -5.99
CA GLY A 107 13.23 -0.11 -6.82
C GLY A 107 14.70 -0.30 -6.40
N SER A 108 15.09 -1.51 -5.95
CA SER A 108 16.46 -1.76 -5.48
C SER A 108 17.31 -2.53 -6.49
N THR A 109 18.33 -1.84 -7.05
CA THR A 109 19.36 -2.47 -7.87
C THR A 109 20.26 -3.39 -7.04
N THR A 110 20.49 -3.06 -5.76
CA THR A 110 21.27 -3.88 -4.83
C THR A 110 20.59 -5.23 -4.57
N ALA A 111 19.28 -5.26 -4.34
CA ALA A 111 18.54 -6.51 -4.16
C ALA A 111 18.66 -7.42 -5.38
N ARG A 112 18.51 -6.86 -6.59
CA ARG A 112 18.70 -7.58 -7.86
C ARG A 112 20.11 -8.11 -8.04
N ARG A 113 21.13 -7.34 -7.63
CA ARG A 113 22.53 -7.76 -7.65
C ARG A 113 22.78 -8.93 -6.72
N LEU A 114 22.30 -8.85 -5.47
CA LEU A 114 22.42 -9.93 -4.49
C LEU A 114 21.75 -11.22 -4.98
N GLU A 115 20.59 -11.09 -5.63
CA GLU A 115 19.86 -12.23 -6.21
C GLU A 115 20.69 -12.91 -7.33
N ARG A 116 21.25 -12.14 -8.27
CA ARG A 116 22.12 -12.66 -9.34
C ARG A 116 23.35 -13.38 -8.80
N MET A 117 23.91 -12.86 -7.71
CA MET A 117 25.08 -13.43 -7.04
C MET A 117 24.73 -14.62 -6.14
N LYS A 118 23.44 -14.98 -6.04
CA LYS A 118 22.92 -16.01 -5.13
C LYS A 118 23.35 -15.79 -3.67
N LEU A 119 23.50 -14.53 -3.26
CA LEU A 119 23.82 -14.14 -1.92
C LEU A 119 22.54 -13.93 -1.11
N GLY A 120 22.38 -14.68 -0.06
CA GLY A 120 21.23 -14.63 0.84
C GLY A 120 21.62 -15.00 2.24
N ARG A 121 20.65 -14.92 3.14
CA ARG A 121 20.75 -15.40 4.51
C ARG A 121 19.81 -16.59 4.64
N GLU A 122 20.38 -17.80 4.61
CA GLU A 122 19.62 -19.06 4.68
C GLU A 122 18.80 -19.17 5.97
N GLU A 123 19.29 -18.53 7.05
CA GLU A 123 18.60 -18.46 8.34
C GLU A 123 17.31 -17.62 8.33
N PHE A 124 17.05 -16.83 7.25
CA PHE A 124 15.86 -15.99 7.11
C PHE A 124 15.12 -16.21 5.77
N PRO A 125 14.54 -17.40 5.55
CA PRO A 125 13.95 -17.78 4.25
C PRO A 125 12.78 -16.89 3.85
N ALA A 126 11.98 -16.39 4.79
CA ALA A 126 10.87 -15.49 4.52
C ALA A 126 11.34 -14.14 3.96
N HIS A 127 12.43 -13.58 4.51
CA HIS A 127 13.04 -12.34 4.00
C HIS A 127 13.66 -12.54 2.63
N GLN A 128 14.25 -13.72 2.38
CA GLN A 128 14.82 -14.07 1.11
C GLN A 128 13.73 -14.11 0.02
N LYS A 129 12.61 -14.78 0.31
CA LYS A 129 11.45 -14.87 -0.60
C LYS A 129 10.87 -13.47 -0.89
N ALA A 130 10.73 -12.62 0.10
CA ALA A 130 10.14 -11.28 -0.04
C ALA A 130 11.09 -10.25 -0.68
N ARG A 131 12.41 -10.53 -0.76
CA ARG A 131 13.43 -9.56 -1.23
C ARG A 131 13.15 -9.02 -2.63
N MET A 132 12.86 -9.88 -3.59
CA MET A 132 12.61 -9.45 -4.97
C MET A 132 11.26 -8.75 -5.14
N PRO A 133 10.15 -9.27 -4.59
CA PRO A 133 8.89 -8.53 -4.54
C PRO A 133 9.00 -7.15 -3.89
N MET A 134 9.69 -7.01 -2.74
CA MET A 134 9.91 -5.71 -2.09
C MET A 134 10.72 -4.73 -2.93
N ALA A 135 11.72 -5.22 -3.66
CA ALA A 135 12.63 -4.40 -4.46
C ALA A 135 12.10 -4.10 -5.87
N TYR A 136 10.85 -4.43 -6.14
CA TYR A 136 10.26 -4.31 -7.47
C TYR A 136 10.14 -2.85 -7.93
N GLY A 137 9.71 -1.98 -7.05
CA GLY A 137 9.42 -0.56 -7.29
C GLY A 137 7.98 -0.21 -6.98
N ASN A 138 7.41 0.74 -7.73
CA ASN A 138 6.03 1.16 -7.59
C ASN A 138 5.05 0.09 -8.07
N ARG A 139 3.82 0.14 -7.53
CA ARG A 139 2.76 -0.79 -7.90
C ARG A 139 1.44 -0.08 -8.10
N LEU A 140 0.80 -0.39 -9.24
CA LEU A 140 -0.58 -0.03 -9.51
C LEU A 140 -1.45 -1.27 -9.27
N PHE A 141 -2.46 -1.13 -8.42
CA PHE A 141 -3.48 -2.12 -8.18
C PHE A 141 -4.81 -1.57 -8.69
N LEU A 142 -5.45 -2.31 -9.57
CA LEU A 142 -6.80 -2.02 -10.04
C LEU A 142 -7.81 -2.49 -8.99
N GLY A 143 -8.77 -1.62 -8.67
CA GLY A 143 -9.83 -1.86 -7.72
C GLY A 143 -11.00 -2.67 -8.31
N GLY A 144 -12.02 -2.89 -7.51
CA GLY A 144 -13.27 -3.52 -7.91
C GLY A 144 -13.68 -4.70 -7.03
N LYS A 145 -14.76 -5.39 -7.40
CA LYS A 145 -15.41 -6.44 -6.60
C LYS A 145 -14.51 -7.60 -6.11
N ASN A 146 -13.36 -7.80 -6.75
CA ASN A 146 -12.41 -8.85 -6.37
C ASN A 146 -11.25 -8.32 -5.52
N LEU A 147 -11.45 -7.16 -4.88
CA LEU A 147 -10.40 -6.46 -4.18
C LEU A 147 -9.33 -5.90 -5.15
N LEU A 148 -8.22 -5.43 -4.63
CA LEU A 148 -7.10 -4.89 -5.38
C LEU A 148 -6.34 -6.00 -6.13
N LYS A 149 -6.07 -5.79 -7.43
CA LYS A 149 -5.27 -6.69 -8.27
C LYS A 149 -4.21 -5.90 -9.03
N GLN A 150 -2.95 -6.35 -9.00
CA GLN A 150 -1.89 -5.65 -9.74
C GLN A 150 -2.22 -5.52 -11.22
N ALA A 151 -2.08 -4.30 -11.75
CA ALA A 151 -2.34 -4.01 -13.15
C ALA A 151 -1.40 -4.82 -14.07
N PRO A 152 -1.90 -5.40 -15.18
CA PRO A 152 -1.06 -6.20 -16.08
C PRO A 152 0.03 -5.39 -16.78
N TYR A 153 -0.13 -4.07 -16.87
CA TYR A 153 0.83 -3.14 -17.44
C TYR A 153 1.69 -2.41 -16.37
N ASN A 154 1.69 -2.90 -15.13
CA ASN A 154 2.40 -2.29 -14.00
C ASN A 154 3.89 -2.03 -14.25
N ASP A 155 4.56 -2.85 -15.05
CA ASP A 155 5.99 -2.69 -15.38
C ASP A 155 6.34 -1.34 -16.01
N LEU A 156 5.40 -0.69 -16.70
CA LEU A 156 5.57 0.63 -17.29
C LEU A 156 5.66 1.73 -16.22
N LEU A 157 5.05 1.51 -15.05
CA LEU A 157 4.91 2.48 -13.96
C LEU A 157 5.85 2.18 -12.77
N ALA A 158 6.50 1.00 -12.79
CA ALA A 158 7.16 0.45 -11.61
C ALA A 158 8.49 1.14 -11.27
N ARG A 159 9.19 1.74 -12.25
CA ARG A 159 10.60 2.14 -12.07
C ARG A 159 10.83 3.60 -12.34
N THR A 160 10.43 4.43 -11.41
CA THR A 160 10.56 5.89 -11.51
C THR A 160 11.69 6.45 -10.63
N GLY A 161 12.53 5.60 -10.05
CA GLY A 161 13.62 5.99 -9.16
C GLY A 161 13.34 5.58 -7.70
N TRP A 162 13.80 6.40 -6.76
CA TRP A 162 13.51 6.24 -5.33
C TRP A 162 12.34 7.15 -4.98
N ALA A 163 11.13 6.64 -5.22
CA ALA A 163 9.92 7.42 -5.04
C ALA A 163 9.51 7.55 -3.56
N TRP A 164 9.16 8.76 -3.14
CA TRP A 164 8.74 9.11 -1.78
C TRP A 164 7.28 9.53 -1.69
N GLY A 165 6.78 10.15 -2.73
CA GLY A 165 5.42 10.63 -2.79
C GLY A 165 4.82 10.53 -4.18
N CYS A 166 3.50 10.58 -4.26
CA CYS A 166 2.77 10.69 -5.50
C CYS A 166 1.45 11.43 -5.29
N THR A 167 0.91 11.93 -6.39
CA THR A 167 -0.44 12.47 -6.46
C THR A 167 -1.06 12.10 -7.80
N ALA A 168 -2.38 11.99 -7.82
CA ALA A 168 -3.16 11.76 -9.02
C ALA A 168 -4.04 12.99 -9.30
N GLN A 169 -4.02 13.49 -10.53
CA GLN A 169 -4.82 14.62 -10.97
C GLN A 169 -4.91 14.63 -12.49
N ASP A 170 -6.03 15.04 -13.04
CA ASP A 170 -6.17 15.41 -14.44
C ASP A 170 -5.47 16.77 -14.64
N PHE A 171 -4.20 16.76 -15.08
CA PHE A 171 -3.40 17.99 -15.16
C PHE A 171 -3.53 18.71 -16.51
N ASP A 172 -3.91 18.00 -17.57
CA ASP A 172 -4.07 18.57 -18.91
C ASP A 172 -5.53 18.75 -19.34
N ASN A 173 -6.47 18.40 -18.45
CA ASN A 173 -7.92 18.55 -18.59
C ASN A 173 -8.49 17.72 -19.76
N ASP A 174 -7.96 16.52 -19.98
CA ASP A 174 -8.47 15.59 -20.99
C ASP A 174 -9.51 14.60 -20.45
N GLY A 175 -9.72 14.58 -19.13
CA GLY A 175 -10.69 13.74 -18.42
C GLY A 175 -10.10 12.48 -17.80
N ASP A 176 -8.84 12.17 -18.08
CA ASP A 176 -8.11 11.04 -17.49
C ASP A 176 -7.26 11.49 -16.31
N LEU A 177 -6.96 10.59 -15.37
CA LEU A 177 -6.15 10.94 -14.21
C LEU A 177 -4.69 10.56 -14.41
N ASP A 178 -3.84 11.58 -14.30
CA ASP A 178 -2.39 11.47 -14.42
C ASP A 178 -1.70 11.22 -13.09
N LEU A 179 -0.45 10.75 -13.14
CA LEU A 179 0.38 10.53 -11.98
C LEU A 179 1.59 11.46 -11.97
N TYR A 180 1.75 12.22 -10.89
CA TYR A 180 3.00 12.89 -10.58
C TYR A 180 3.73 12.19 -9.44
N ILE A 181 5.00 11.83 -9.65
CA ILE A 181 5.78 11.03 -8.71
C ILE A 181 7.00 11.85 -8.28
N THR A 182 7.17 12.00 -6.96
CA THR A 182 8.31 12.69 -6.38
C THR A 182 9.38 11.71 -5.95
N ASN A 183 10.61 11.92 -6.38
CA ASN A 183 11.76 11.14 -5.97
C ASN A 183 12.51 11.84 -4.83
N GLY A 184 12.98 11.05 -3.88
CA GLY A 184 13.86 11.54 -2.83
C GLY A 184 15.26 11.83 -3.37
N ASN A 185 16.05 12.45 -2.51
CA ASN A 185 17.47 12.71 -2.80
C ASN A 185 18.28 11.42 -2.62
N ILE A 186 19.21 11.17 -3.54
CA ILE A 186 20.16 10.04 -3.47
C ILE A 186 21.46 10.54 -2.85
#